data_ddcbaeee94fdda6d130fbbfa25c32c72
#
_entry.id   ddcbaeee94fdda6d130fbbfa25c32c72
#
_cell.length_a   1.000
_cell.length_b   1.000
_cell.length_c   1.000
_cell.angle_alpha   90.00
_cell.angle_beta   90.00
_cell.angle_gamma   90.00
#
_symmetry.space_group_name_H-M   'P 1'
#
loop_
_entity.id
_entity.type
_entity.pdbx_description
1 polymer ?
#
loop_
_entity_poly.entity_id
_entity_poly.type
_entity_poly.pdbx_seq_one_letter_code
_entity_poly.pdbx_strand_id
1 'polypeptide(L)'
;MSRPVQHRVKAGDVLPEKAGPDINKARIKMVMDVMGDVNPVHIDEALVKRMGLRGLVNQGPCNLAYITNMLVAWTGNPDCVKRLQVRFHNLVVPGDKTIAGGKVTAVNGDTAECDVWLRLADGTTMLAGSADVEINHNGS
;
A
#
# COMPACT_ATOMS: atom_id res chain seq x y z
N MET A 1 13.74 10.26 17.81
CA MET A 1 12.46 10.89 17.65
C MET A 1 11.34 10.05 18.23
N SER A 2 10.57 10.57 19.04
CA SER A 2 9.44 9.86 19.57
C SER A 2 8.39 9.61 18.46
N ARG A 3 7.43 8.80 18.76
CA ARG A 3 6.31 8.52 17.87
C ARG A 3 5.08 9.21 18.44
N PRO A 4 4.95 10.51 18.20
CA PRO A 4 3.93 11.31 18.88
C PRO A 4 2.52 10.85 18.64
N VAL A 5 2.26 10.19 17.50
CA VAL A 5 0.91 9.73 17.18
C VAL A 5 0.42 8.64 18.11
N GLN A 6 1.33 7.84 18.69
CA GLN A 6 0.95 6.66 19.48
C GLN A 6 0.11 6.99 20.71
N HIS A 7 0.36 8.13 21.31
CA HIS A 7 -0.32 8.50 22.56
C HIS A 7 -1.68 9.14 22.34
N ARG A 8 -2.01 9.45 21.10
CA ARG A 8 -3.18 10.24 20.78
C ARG A 8 -4.06 9.64 19.72
N VAL A 9 -3.77 8.42 19.35
CA VAL A 9 -4.55 7.75 18.30
C VAL A 9 -5.95 7.49 18.78
N LYS A 10 -6.92 7.89 17.97
CA LYS A 10 -8.33 7.69 18.27
C LYS A 10 -9.09 7.44 16.97
N ALA A 11 -10.26 6.85 17.12
CA ALA A 11 -11.15 6.63 15.99
C ALA A 11 -11.45 7.95 15.29
N GLY A 12 -11.40 7.93 13.97
CA GLY A 12 -11.60 9.11 13.15
C GLY A 12 -10.31 9.76 12.67
N ASP A 13 -9.17 9.43 13.28
CA ASP A 13 -7.88 10.00 12.87
C ASP A 13 -7.55 9.57 11.44
N VAL A 14 -7.13 10.53 10.62
CA VAL A 14 -6.64 10.27 9.27
C VAL A 14 -5.15 10.04 9.33
N LEU A 15 -4.70 8.95 8.70
CA LEU A 15 -3.28 8.60 8.69
C LEU A 15 -2.52 9.52 7.73
N PRO A 16 -1.24 9.81 8.03
CA PRO A 16 -0.41 10.56 7.10
C PRO A 16 -0.27 9.78 5.78
N GLU A 17 -0.55 10.44 4.68
CA GLU A 17 -0.43 9.82 3.37
C GLU A 17 1.03 9.62 2.99
N LYS A 18 1.30 8.61 2.18
CA LYS A 18 2.63 8.33 1.68
C LYS A 18 2.57 8.06 0.18
N ALA A 19 3.31 8.85 -0.59
CA ALA A 19 3.43 8.63 -2.03
C ALA A 19 4.23 7.36 -2.28
N GLY A 20 3.79 6.58 -3.26
CA GLY A 20 4.52 5.41 -3.72
C GLY A 20 5.69 5.79 -4.62
N PRO A 21 6.50 4.79 -5.03
CA PRO A 21 7.63 5.04 -5.91
C PRO A 21 7.16 5.30 -7.34
N ASP A 22 8.10 5.72 -8.17
CA ASP A 22 7.86 5.83 -9.60
C ASP A 22 7.56 4.44 -10.19
N ILE A 23 6.47 4.32 -10.90
CA ILE A 23 6.07 3.06 -11.54
C ILE A 23 6.55 3.12 -12.99
N ASN A 24 7.49 2.25 -13.35
CA ASN A 24 8.06 2.22 -14.70
C ASN A 24 8.41 0.78 -15.12
N LYS A 25 8.63 0.60 -16.41
CA LYS A 25 8.88 -0.72 -17.00
C LYS A 25 10.12 -1.38 -16.41
N ALA A 26 11.19 -0.61 -16.21
CA ALA A 26 12.45 -1.16 -15.70
C ALA A 26 12.26 -1.71 -14.30
N ARG A 27 11.53 -1.00 -13.45
CA ARG A 27 11.23 -1.42 -12.09
C ARG A 27 10.37 -2.69 -12.08
N ILE A 28 9.34 -2.73 -12.91
CA ILE A 28 8.45 -3.89 -13.01
C ILE A 28 9.26 -5.12 -13.45
N LYS A 29 10.11 -4.98 -14.44
CA LYS A 29 10.95 -6.09 -14.90
C LYS A 29 11.93 -6.56 -13.83
N MET A 30 12.54 -5.62 -13.12
CA MET A 30 13.47 -5.95 -12.04
C MET A 30 12.78 -6.77 -10.96
N VAL A 31 11.58 -6.35 -10.53
CA VAL A 31 10.83 -7.07 -9.52
C VAL A 31 10.42 -8.45 -10.04
N MET A 32 10.00 -8.54 -11.29
CA MET A 32 9.66 -9.81 -11.92
C MET A 32 10.83 -10.79 -11.85
N ASP A 33 12.03 -10.32 -12.19
CA ASP A 33 13.23 -11.16 -12.17
C ASP A 33 13.56 -11.60 -10.75
N VAL A 34 13.47 -10.70 -9.78
CA VAL A 34 13.78 -11.01 -8.38
C VAL A 34 12.76 -12.01 -7.79
N MET A 35 11.50 -11.84 -8.11
CA MET A 35 10.43 -12.71 -7.58
C MET A 35 10.27 -14.01 -8.34
N GLY A 36 10.91 -14.15 -9.50
CA GLY A 36 10.71 -15.33 -10.33
C GLY A 36 9.32 -15.41 -10.95
N ASP A 37 8.64 -14.28 -11.07
CA ASP A 37 7.30 -14.22 -11.63
C ASP A 37 7.39 -14.27 -13.15
N VAL A 38 6.67 -15.20 -13.77
CA VAL A 38 6.71 -15.42 -15.22
C VAL A 38 5.44 -14.93 -15.92
N ASN A 39 4.56 -14.24 -15.21
CA ASN A 39 3.31 -13.77 -15.81
C ASN A 39 3.62 -12.67 -16.85
N PRO A 40 3.25 -12.90 -18.14
CA PRO A 40 3.63 -11.98 -19.22
C PRO A 40 2.97 -10.60 -19.13
N VAL A 41 1.96 -10.39 -18.29
CA VAL A 41 1.34 -9.06 -18.14
C VAL A 41 2.32 -8.03 -17.58
N HIS A 42 3.45 -8.47 -17.05
CA HIS A 42 4.49 -7.58 -16.51
C HIS A 42 5.47 -7.11 -17.57
N ILE A 43 5.59 -7.77 -18.71
CA ILE A 43 6.59 -7.42 -19.72
C ILE A 43 6.09 -7.38 -21.16
N ASP A 44 4.94 -7.98 -21.46
CA ASP A 44 4.45 -8.09 -22.84
C ASP A 44 3.44 -6.99 -23.14
N GLU A 45 3.90 -5.90 -23.74
CA GLU A 45 3.04 -4.75 -24.05
C GLU A 45 1.95 -5.07 -25.07
N ALA A 46 2.25 -5.94 -26.03
CA ALA A 46 1.26 -6.34 -27.02
C ALA A 46 0.12 -7.15 -26.36
N LEU A 47 0.49 -8.03 -25.43
CA LEU A 47 -0.49 -8.84 -24.71
C LEU A 47 -1.43 -7.97 -23.88
N VAL A 48 -0.88 -7.05 -23.07
CA VAL A 48 -1.73 -6.22 -22.21
C VAL A 48 -2.65 -5.33 -23.03
N LYS A 49 -2.18 -4.87 -24.19
CA LYS A 49 -3.02 -4.08 -25.08
C LYS A 49 -4.18 -4.92 -25.63
N ARG A 50 -3.91 -6.17 -26.04
CA ARG A 50 -4.97 -7.09 -26.50
C ARG A 50 -5.97 -7.40 -25.40
N MET A 51 -5.52 -7.42 -24.15
CA MET A 51 -6.39 -7.66 -22.99
C MET A 51 -7.19 -6.42 -22.59
N GLY A 52 -6.95 -5.28 -23.22
CA GLY A 52 -7.65 -4.03 -22.89
C GLY A 52 -7.13 -3.35 -21.63
N LEU A 53 -5.93 -3.70 -21.17
CA LEU A 53 -5.31 -3.08 -20.00
C LEU A 53 -4.61 -1.79 -20.39
N ARG A 54 -4.47 -0.87 -19.42
CA ARG A 54 -3.85 0.44 -19.66
C ARG A 54 -2.35 0.36 -19.94
N GLY A 55 -1.69 -0.71 -19.52
CA GLY A 55 -0.26 -0.89 -19.69
C GLY A 55 0.23 -2.13 -18.98
N LEU A 56 1.55 -2.29 -18.92
CA LEU A 56 2.16 -3.37 -18.16
C LEU A 56 1.73 -3.27 -16.69
N VAL A 57 1.52 -4.42 -16.05
CA VAL A 57 0.93 -4.47 -14.73
C VAL A 57 2.02 -4.49 -13.65
N ASN A 58 1.97 -3.53 -12.72
CA ASN A 58 2.81 -3.56 -11.52
C ASN A 58 2.39 -4.74 -10.65
N GLN A 59 3.35 -5.38 -9.99
CA GLN A 59 3.05 -6.58 -9.21
C GLN A 59 2.13 -6.27 -8.02
N GLY A 60 1.14 -7.14 -7.79
CA GLY A 60 0.22 -7.00 -6.67
C GLY A 60 0.91 -6.88 -5.31
N PRO A 61 1.89 -7.75 -5.00
CA PRO A 61 2.63 -7.61 -3.74
C PRO A 61 3.33 -6.28 -3.57
N CYS A 62 3.80 -5.65 -4.65
CA CYS A 62 4.38 -4.31 -4.57
C CYS A 62 3.33 -3.28 -4.19
N ASN A 63 2.15 -3.34 -4.81
CA ASN A 63 1.05 -2.43 -4.50
C ASN A 63 0.66 -2.55 -3.02
N LEU A 64 0.61 -3.77 -2.52
CA LEU A 64 0.32 -4.04 -1.12
C LEU A 64 1.40 -3.47 -0.21
N ALA A 65 2.66 -3.59 -0.62
CA ALA A 65 3.79 -3.07 0.16
C ALA A 65 3.72 -1.55 0.31
N TYR A 66 3.17 -0.83 -0.65
CA TYR A 66 3.04 0.63 -0.52
C TYR A 66 2.14 1.01 0.65
N ILE A 67 1.08 0.23 0.89
CA ILE A 67 0.22 0.43 2.07
C ILE A 67 1.00 0.09 3.35
N THR A 68 1.69 -1.04 3.36
CA THR A 68 2.50 -1.43 4.52
C THR A 68 3.55 -0.38 4.85
N ASN A 69 4.22 0.16 3.84
CA ASN A 69 5.23 1.20 4.05
C ASN A 69 4.62 2.46 4.66
N MET A 70 3.41 2.80 4.28
CA MET A 70 2.69 3.94 4.88
C MET A 70 2.44 3.69 6.37
N LEU A 71 2.01 2.48 6.73
CA LEU A 71 1.74 2.13 8.12
C LEU A 71 3.02 2.11 8.96
N VAL A 72 4.11 1.58 8.41
CA VAL A 72 5.42 1.60 9.07
C VAL A 72 5.93 3.03 9.25
N ALA A 73 5.76 3.89 8.26
CA ALA A 73 6.16 5.28 8.37
C ALA A 73 5.36 6.01 9.47
N TRP A 74 4.07 5.68 9.58
CA TRP A 74 3.20 6.28 10.59
C TRP A 74 3.60 5.87 12.00
N THR A 75 3.85 4.58 12.23
CA THR A 75 4.13 4.05 13.57
C THR A 75 5.60 4.10 13.95
N GLY A 76 6.50 4.09 12.96
CA GLY A 76 7.93 3.95 13.19
C GLY A 76 8.35 2.53 13.57
N ASN A 77 7.45 1.56 13.43
CA ASN A 77 7.69 0.18 13.83
C ASN A 77 7.54 -0.74 12.61
N PRO A 78 8.63 -1.37 12.12
CA PRO A 78 8.52 -2.26 10.96
C PRO A 78 7.65 -3.50 11.20
N ASP A 79 7.37 -3.82 12.45
CA ASP A 79 6.53 -4.97 12.82
C ASP A 79 5.11 -4.57 13.19
N CYS A 80 4.69 -3.36 12.84
CA CYS A 80 3.40 -2.82 13.32
C CYS A 80 2.17 -3.52 12.74
N VAL A 81 2.27 -4.08 11.53
CA VAL A 81 1.11 -4.66 10.87
C VAL A 81 0.83 -6.05 11.44
N LYS A 82 -0.32 -6.20 12.10
CA LYS A 82 -0.75 -7.47 12.67
C LYS A 82 -1.69 -8.22 11.73
N ARG A 83 -2.45 -7.48 10.95
CA ARG A 83 -3.36 -8.03 9.95
C ARG A 83 -3.50 -7.01 8.84
N LEU A 84 -3.54 -7.47 7.61
CA LEU A 84 -3.79 -6.62 6.46
C LEU A 84 -4.62 -7.40 5.46
N GLN A 85 -5.74 -6.84 5.06
CA GLN A 85 -6.67 -7.48 4.14
C GLN A 85 -7.17 -6.44 3.18
N VAL A 86 -6.94 -6.65 1.89
CA VAL A 86 -7.33 -5.69 0.86
C VAL A 86 -8.01 -6.37 -0.31
N ARG A 87 -8.76 -5.59 -1.06
CA ARG A 87 -9.25 -5.96 -2.39
C ARG A 87 -8.52 -5.14 -3.42
N PHE A 88 -8.17 -5.78 -4.53
CA PHE A 88 -7.54 -5.13 -5.67
C PHE A 88 -8.65 -4.68 -6.62
N HIS A 89 -8.86 -3.38 -6.71
CA HIS A 89 -9.92 -2.80 -7.52
C HIS A 89 -9.45 -2.47 -8.93
N ASN A 90 -8.20 -2.04 -9.07
CA ASN A 90 -7.63 -1.63 -10.34
C ASN A 90 -6.16 -2.02 -10.39
N LEU A 91 -5.65 -2.19 -11.61
CA LEU A 91 -4.24 -2.52 -11.83
C LEU A 91 -3.40 -1.25 -11.94
N VAL A 92 -2.25 -1.25 -11.31
CA VAL A 92 -1.29 -0.15 -11.34
C VAL A 92 -0.36 -0.37 -12.53
N VAL A 93 -0.15 0.67 -13.33
CA VAL A 93 0.66 0.61 -14.55
C VAL A 93 1.68 1.74 -14.57
N PRO A 94 2.73 1.65 -15.44
CA PRO A 94 3.73 2.73 -15.53
C PRO A 94 3.10 4.10 -15.73
N GLY A 95 3.63 5.07 -15.01
CA GLY A 95 3.12 6.44 -15.02
C GLY A 95 2.10 6.74 -13.96
N ASP A 96 1.53 5.73 -13.33
CA ASP A 96 0.58 5.94 -12.24
C ASP A 96 1.30 6.52 -11.02
N LYS A 97 0.68 7.51 -10.41
CA LYS A 97 1.18 8.11 -9.17
C LYS A 97 0.29 7.65 -8.03
N THR A 98 0.83 6.75 -7.21
CA THR A 98 0.07 6.11 -6.13
C THR A 98 0.27 6.85 -4.82
N ILE A 99 -0.79 6.88 -4.01
CA ILE A 99 -0.77 7.46 -2.67
C ILE A 99 -1.45 6.48 -1.73
N ALA A 100 -0.72 6.02 -0.73
CA ALA A 100 -1.27 5.17 0.32
C ALA A 100 -1.82 6.06 1.43
N GLY A 101 -2.96 5.69 1.96
CA GLY A 101 -3.60 6.41 3.05
C GLY A 101 -4.48 5.52 3.88
N GLY A 102 -5.06 6.07 4.91
CA GLY A 102 -5.93 5.32 5.79
C GLY A 102 -6.61 6.20 6.83
N LYS A 103 -7.45 5.54 7.62
CA LYS A 103 -8.20 6.20 8.68
C LYS A 103 -8.40 5.21 9.82
N VAL A 104 -8.20 5.66 11.04
CA VAL A 104 -8.45 4.83 12.22
C VAL A 104 -9.96 4.68 12.42
N THR A 105 -10.43 3.45 12.54
CA THR A 105 -11.85 3.17 12.76
C THR A 105 -12.13 2.79 14.21
N ALA A 106 -11.15 2.19 14.90
CA ALA A 106 -11.30 1.83 16.31
C ALA A 106 -9.92 1.68 16.94
N VAL A 107 -9.85 1.85 18.25
CA VAL A 107 -8.62 1.63 19.01
C VAL A 107 -8.96 0.69 20.17
N ASN A 108 -8.22 -0.40 20.28
CA ASN A 108 -8.38 -1.40 21.33
C ASN A 108 -7.03 -1.65 21.97
N GLY A 109 -6.76 -1.01 23.10
CA GLY A 109 -5.45 -1.13 23.76
C GLY A 109 -4.33 -0.66 22.83
N ASP A 110 -3.43 -1.56 22.50
CA ASP A 110 -2.27 -1.27 21.68
C ASP A 110 -2.53 -1.42 20.18
N THR A 111 -3.76 -1.73 19.80
CA THR A 111 -4.10 -2.01 18.40
C THR A 111 -5.05 -0.95 17.87
N ALA A 112 -4.70 -0.37 16.73
CA ALA A 112 -5.62 0.47 15.96
C ALA A 112 -6.16 -0.34 14.79
N GLU A 113 -7.50 -0.34 14.66
CA GLU A 113 -8.15 -0.88 13.47
C GLU A 113 -8.29 0.27 12.48
N CYS A 114 -7.85 0.04 11.26
CA CYS A 114 -7.81 1.09 10.24
C CYS A 114 -8.45 0.64 8.95
N ASP A 115 -9.13 1.56 8.28
CA ASP A 115 -9.35 1.44 6.85
C ASP A 115 -8.06 1.89 6.16
N VAL A 116 -7.68 1.19 5.10
CA VAL A 116 -6.49 1.51 4.33
C VAL A 116 -6.80 1.48 2.84
N TRP A 117 -6.05 2.24 2.06
CA TRP A 117 -6.24 2.29 0.62
C TRP A 117 -4.97 2.69 -0.09
N LEU A 118 -4.94 2.36 -1.37
CA LEU A 118 -3.97 2.89 -2.33
C LEU A 118 -4.78 3.56 -3.44
N ARG A 119 -4.55 4.84 -3.68
CA ARG A 119 -5.26 5.63 -4.68
C ARG A 119 -4.28 6.28 -5.63
N LEU A 120 -4.77 6.60 -6.82
CA LEU A 120 -4.04 7.50 -7.71
C LEU A 120 -4.28 8.96 -7.29
N ALA A 121 -3.44 9.86 -7.80
CA ALA A 121 -3.56 11.28 -7.49
C ALA A 121 -4.94 11.86 -7.85
N ASP A 122 -5.61 11.28 -8.85
CA ASP A 122 -6.95 11.72 -9.25
C ASP A 122 -8.07 11.16 -8.36
N GLY A 123 -7.73 10.37 -7.35
CA GLY A 123 -8.69 9.79 -6.42
C GLY A 123 -9.16 8.38 -6.78
N THR A 124 -8.73 7.83 -7.90
CA THR A 124 -9.11 6.46 -8.29
C THR A 124 -8.57 5.46 -7.28
N THR A 125 -9.43 4.60 -6.74
CA THR A 125 -9.04 3.58 -5.78
C THR A 125 -8.45 2.39 -6.52
N MET A 126 -7.21 2.05 -6.15
CA MET A 126 -6.51 0.89 -6.70
C MET A 126 -6.65 -0.32 -5.78
N LEU A 127 -6.44 -0.13 -4.49
CA LEU A 127 -6.64 -1.12 -3.45
C LEU A 127 -7.40 -0.47 -2.30
N ALA A 128 -8.21 -1.27 -1.59
CA ALA A 128 -8.86 -0.80 -0.37
C ALA A 128 -9.14 -1.99 0.55
N GLY A 129 -9.06 -1.75 1.84
CA GLY A 129 -9.31 -2.80 2.82
C GLY A 129 -9.13 -2.31 4.25
N SER A 130 -8.67 -3.20 5.11
CA SER A 130 -8.50 -2.90 6.52
C SER A 130 -7.22 -3.50 7.06
N ALA A 131 -6.75 -2.94 8.17
CA ALA A 131 -5.55 -3.40 8.84
C ALA A 131 -5.72 -3.27 10.35
N ASP A 132 -5.06 -4.18 11.07
CA ASP A 132 -4.84 -4.05 12.50
C ASP A 132 -3.38 -3.69 12.70
N VAL A 133 -3.14 -2.61 13.40
CA VAL A 133 -1.80 -2.01 13.50
C VAL A 133 -1.45 -1.80 14.95
N GLU A 134 -0.27 -2.26 15.34
CA GLU A 134 0.24 -2.02 16.69
C GLU A 134 0.73 -0.58 16.80
N ILE A 135 0.17 0.17 17.74
CA ILE A 135 0.45 1.61 17.87
C ILE A 135 1.17 1.99 19.14
N ASN A 136 1.24 1.08 20.13
CA ASN A 136 1.87 1.38 21.42
C ASN A 136 2.73 0.20 21.80
N HIS A 137 3.82 0.14 21.21
CA HIS A 137 4.70 -0.95 21.49
C HIS A 137 5.73 -0.59 22.51
N ASN A 138 5.78 0.03 23.22
CA ASN A 138 6.62 0.29 24.07
C ASN A 138 7.07 0.54 24.64
N GLY A 139 6.85 0.34 24.46
CA GLY A 139 7.23 0.47 25.00
C GLY A 139 7.65 1.48 25.14
N SER A 140 7.44 1.81 25.08
CA SER A 140 7.96 2.58 25.07
C SER A 140 7.92 3.12 25.69
#